data_b1b66a5f460c3d7f1ac7ec0963f09f59
#
_entry.id   b1b66a5f460c3d7f1ac7ec0963f09f59
#
_cell.length_a   1.000
_cell.length_b   1.000
_cell.length_c   1.000
_cell.angle_alpha   90.00
_cell.angle_beta   90.00
_cell.angle_gamma   90.00
#
_symmetry.space_group_name_H-M   'P 1'
#
loop_
_entity.id
_entity.type
_entity.pdbx_description
1 polymer ?
#
loop_
_entity_poly.entity_id
_entity_poly.type
_entity_poly.pdbx_seq_one_letter_code
_entity_poly.pdbx_strand_id
1 'polypeptide(L)'
;MAPGAGADRTHHTLTAVADSVAPLPAVCFDFPYRKAGKRAPDKAPVAVAAVRDEAAALVADAHIAARRLVLGGRSFGGRMCSMAVAEGLPAAGLVLLSYPLHPPGKPERLRTEHFGALDLPVLFVSGRKDPFGSPAEFEWEVVAIPGPSTMVWLDGGHDPRNADETIARTVVDWLASLR
;
A
#
# COMPACT_ATOMS: atom_id res chain seq x y z
N MET A 1 7.15 3.68 -1.38
CA MET A 1 6.13 3.51 -0.31
C MET A 1 5.37 4.81 -0.09
N ALA A 2 4.04 4.75 -0.12
CA ALA A 2 3.12 5.89 0.00
C ALA A 2 2.51 6.00 1.40
N PRO A 3 2.47 7.18 2.04
CA PRO A 3 1.97 7.35 3.40
C PRO A 3 0.44 7.37 3.47
N GLY A 4 -0.07 7.13 4.69
CA GLY A 4 -1.48 7.30 5.02
C GLY A 4 -1.93 8.77 5.03
N ALA A 5 -3.25 8.99 5.09
CA ALA A 5 -3.82 10.32 5.23
C ALA A 5 -3.32 10.98 6.54
N GLY A 6 -2.84 12.22 6.44
CA GLY A 6 -2.29 12.97 7.58
C GLY A 6 -0.86 12.59 7.99
N ALA A 7 -0.32 11.48 7.48
CA ALA A 7 1.08 11.08 7.66
C ALA A 7 1.98 11.66 6.55
N ASP A 8 3.27 11.41 6.65
CA ASP A 8 4.27 11.75 5.66
C ASP A 8 5.25 10.58 5.43
N ARG A 9 6.23 10.79 4.57
CA ARG A 9 7.24 9.81 4.19
C ARG A 9 8.08 9.26 5.35
N THR A 10 8.08 9.93 6.51
CA THR A 10 8.84 9.53 7.70
C THR A 10 8.04 8.67 8.67
N HIS A 11 6.84 8.23 8.28
CA HIS A 11 6.03 7.32 9.10
C HIS A 11 6.83 6.06 9.44
N HIS A 12 6.91 5.73 10.75
CA HIS A 12 7.80 4.69 11.29
C HIS A 12 7.69 3.35 10.56
N THR A 13 6.48 2.87 10.26
CA THR A 13 6.28 1.61 9.54
C THR A 13 6.84 1.66 8.11
N LEU A 14 6.70 2.79 7.41
CA LEU A 14 7.20 2.93 6.03
C LEU A 14 8.72 2.95 6.01
N THR A 15 9.35 3.67 6.95
CA THR A 15 10.81 3.70 7.07
C THR A 15 11.37 2.35 7.49
N ALA A 16 10.73 1.65 8.43
CA ALA A 16 11.13 0.31 8.84
C ALA A 16 11.11 -0.69 7.66
N VAL A 17 10.06 -0.65 6.82
CA VAL A 17 10.01 -1.47 5.60
C VAL A 17 11.11 -1.07 4.62
N ALA A 18 11.26 0.23 4.33
CA ALA A 18 12.26 0.72 3.37
C ALA A 18 13.69 0.35 3.78
N ASP A 19 14.01 0.45 5.07
CA ASP A 19 15.32 0.08 5.61
C ASP A 19 15.58 -1.44 5.56
N SER A 20 14.53 -2.24 5.78
CA SER A 20 14.65 -3.70 5.85
C SER A 20 14.78 -4.37 4.48
N VAL A 21 14.38 -3.73 3.39
CA VAL A 21 14.51 -4.29 2.04
C VAL A 21 15.87 -4.05 1.40
N ALA A 22 16.80 -3.37 2.10
CA ALA A 22 18.16 -3.18 1.61
C ALA A 22 18.82 -4.53 1.23
N PRO A 23 19.60 -4.63 0.12
CA PRO A 23 20.09 -3.54 -0.73
C PRO A 23 19.14 -3.12 -1.89
N LEU A 24 17.89 -3.53 -1.90
CA LEU A 24 16.95 -3.10 -2.93
C LEU A 24 16.69 -1.59 -2.78
N PRO A 25 16.65 -0.83 -3.90
CA PRO A 25 16.31 0.58 -3.85
C PRO A 25 14.84 0.75 -3.39
N ALA A 26 14.62 1.55 -2.35
CA ALA A 26 13.31 1.84 -1.80
C ALA A 26 13.14 3.34 -1.57
N VAL A 27 11.97 3.87 -1.92
CA VAL A 27 11.63 5.29 -1.75
C VAL A 27 10.34 5.43 -0.98
N CYS A 28 10.36 6.24 0.08
CA CYS A 28 9.18 6.79 0.74
C CYS A 28 9.00 8.23 0.26
N PHE A 29 7.81 8.60 -0.19
CA PHE A 29 7.55 9.93 -0.76
C PHE A 29 6.38 10.64 -0.07
N ASP A 30 6.27 11.94 -0.28
CA ASP A 30 5.16 12.76 0.20
C ASP A 30 4.20 13.10 -0.93
N PHE A 31 2.91 12.93 -0.69
CA PHE A 31 1.88 13.40 -1.61
C PHE A 31 1.90 14.94 -1.76
N PRO A 32 1.42 15.49 -2.90
CA PRO A 32 1.46 16.92 -3.17
C PRO A 32 0.87 17.78 -2.05
N TYR A 33 -0.25 17.35 -1.42
CA TYR A 33 -0.84 18.09 -0.31
C TYR A 33 0.12 18.23 0.89
N ARG A 34 0.94 17.19 1.18
CA ARG A 34 1.93 17.24 2.26
C ARG A 34 3.10 18.16 1.90
N LYS A 35 3.61 18.04 0.66
CA LYS A 35 4.65 18.96 0.13
C LYS A 35 4.18 20.42 0.20
N ALA A 36 2.88 20.69 0.05
CA ALA A 36 2.25 22.01 0.18
C ALA A 36 1.86 22.40 1.61
N GLY A 37 2.23 21.62 2.64
CA GLY A 37 1.91 21.88 4.03
C GLY A 37 0.42 21.74 4.43
N LYS A 38 -0.40 21.14 3.56
CA LYS A 38 -1.83 20.93 3.79
C LYS A 38 -2.08 19.68 4.64
N ARG A 39 -3.20 19.64 5.36
CA ARG A 39 -3.62 18.51 6.19
C ARG A 39 -4.58 17.55 5.45
N ALA A 40 -5.46 18.09 4.62
CA ALA A 40 -6.45 17.29 3.88
C ALA A 40 -5.79 16.59 2.69
N PRO A 41 -5.97 15.28 2.53
CA PRO A 41 -5.44 14.54 1.39
C PRO A 41 -5.94 15.08 0.05
N ASP A 42 -5.11 14.93 -0.97
CA ASP A 42 -5.50 15.18 -2.36
C ASP A 42 -6.66 14.26 -2.76
N LYS A 43 -7.44 14.69 -3.76
CA LYS A 43 -8.40 13.81 -4.43
C LYS A 43 -7.65 12.67 -5.15
N ALA A 44 -8.32 11.52 -5.30
CA ALA A 44 -7.69 10.32 -5.85
C ALA A 44 -6.95 10.56 -7.19
N PRO A 45 -7.46 11.29 -8.18
CA PRO A 45 -6.72 11.51 -9.43
C PRO A 45 -5.36 12.20 -9.25
N VAL A 46 -5.28 13.18 -8.35
CA VAL A 46 -4.01 13.89 -8.06
C VAL A 46 -3.04 12.98 -7.31
N ALA A 47 -3.53 12.21 -6.35
CA ALA A 47 -2.69 11.30 -5.57
C ALA A 47 -2.21 10.11 -6.41
N VAL A 48 -3.03 9.57 -7.30
CA VAL A 48 -2.65 8.51 -8.25
C VAL A 48 -1.59 9.02 -9.24
N ALA A 49 -1.75 10.24 -9.76
CA ALA A 49 -0.73 10.85 -10.61
C ALA A 49 0.63 10.96 -9.88
N ALA A 50 0.63 11.40 -8.61
CA ALA A 50 1.84 11.47 -7.80
C ALA A 50 2.48 10.09 -7.59
N VAL A 51 1.70 9.01 -7.40
CA VAL A 51 2.24 7.64 -7.35
C VAL A 51 2.94 7.28 -8.65
N ARG A 52 2.35 7.62 -9.80
CA ARG A 52 2.93 7.35 -11.13
C ARG A 52 4.24 8.10 -11.34
N ASP A 53 4.29 9.38 -10.96
CA ASP A 53 5.48 10.21 -11.11
C ASP A 53 6.64 9.68 -10.25
N GLU A 54 6.39 9.35 -8.99
CA GLU A 54 7.40 8.79 -8.08
C GLU A 54 7.85 7.38 -8.52
N ALA A 55 6.93 6.56 -9.06
CA ALA A 55 7.26 5.27 -9.64
C ALA A 55 8.17 5.42 -10.87
N ALA A 56 7.86 6.34 -11.76
CA ALA A 56 8.68 6.63 -12.94
C ALA A 56 10.08 7.13 -12.56
N ALA A 57 10.18 8.01 -11.57
CA ALA A 57 11.45 8.50 -11.06
C ALA A 57 12.30 7.36 -10.50
N LEU A 58 11.75 6.49 -9.64
CA LEU A 58 12.49 5.35 -9.08
C LEU A 58 12.94 4.37 -10.17
N VAL A 59 12.09 4.08 -11.14
CA VAL A 59 12.43 3.20 -12.27
C VAL A 59 13.61 3.76 -13.06
N ALA A 60 13.61 5.06 -13.31
CA ALA A 60 14.71 5.75 -14.01
C ALA A 60 16.00 5.74 -13.20
N ASP A 61 15.93 6.13 -11.92
CA ASP A 61 17.11 6.24 -11.05
C ASP A 61 17.76 4.88 -10.76
N ALA A 62 16.92 3.84 -10.56
CA ALA A 62 17.40 2.48 -10.29
C ALA A 62 17.75 1.69 -11.57
N HIS A 63 17.50 2.24 -12.76
CA HIS A 63 17.73 1.58 -14.04
C HIS A 63 17.05 0.20 -14.16
N ILE A 64 15.82 0.05 -13.65
CA ILE A 64 15.06 -1.18 -13.67
C ILE A 64 13.91 -1.13 -14.68
N ALA A 65 13.41 -2.30 -15.10
CA ALA A 65 12.18 -2.35 -15.87
C ALA A 65 10.96 -2.06 -14.96
N ALA A 66 10.01 -1.25 -15.41
CA ALA A 66 8.82 -0.88 -14.63
C ALA A 66 8.05 -2.10 -14.06
N ARG A 67 7.99 -3.22 -14.80
CA ARG A 67 7.38 -4.47 -14.35
C ARG A 67 8.09 -5.15 -13.17
N ARG A 68 9.27 -4.68 -12.75
CA ARG A 68 10.00 -5.16 -11.56
C ARG A 68 9.74 -4.29 -10.33
N LEU A 69 9.00 -3.20 -10.47
CA LEU A 69 8.65 -2.31 -9.38
C LEU A 69 7.61 -2.99 -8.48
N VAL A 70 7.81 -2.97 -7.17
CA VAL A 70 6.77 -3.26 -6.19
C VAL A 70 6.29 -1.94 -5.61
N LEU A 71 4.99 -1.69 -5.74
CA LEU A 71 4.35 -0.54 -5.14
C LEU A 71 3.81 -0.90 -3.76
N GLY A 72 3.78 0.07 -2.87
CA GLY A 72 3.22 -0.18 -1.56
C GLY A 72 2.89 1.10 -0.82
N GLY A 73 2.07 0.96 0.20
CA GLY A 73 1.72 2.08 1.04
C GLY A 73 0.81 1.69 2.19
N ARG A 74 0.66 2.64 3.11
CA ARG A 74 -0.19 2.49 4.27
C ARG A 74 -1.52 3.22 4.05
N SER A 75 -2.63 2.58 4.39
CA SER A 75 -3.96 3.18 4.39
C SER A 75 -4.28 3.91 3.06
N PHE A 76 -4.50 5.22 3.08
CA PHE A 76 -4.71 6.04 1.89
C PHE A 76 -3.64 5.81 0.81
N GLY A 77 -2.37 5.75 1.20
CA GLY A 77 -1.27 5.52 0.27
C GLY A 77 -1.34 4.15 -0.41
N GLY A 78 -1.65 3.10 0.33
CA GLY A 78 -1.86 1.76 -0.23
C GLY A 78 -3.01 1.74 -1.24
N ARG A 79 -4.13 2.40 -0.90
CA ARG A 79 -5.25 2.54 -1.83
C ARG A 79 -4.86 3.30 -3.10
N MET A 80 -4.10 4.37 -3.01
CA MET A 80 -3.65 5.12 -4.21
C MET A 80 -2.69 4.28 -5.08
N CYS A 81 -1.81 3.49 -4.46
CA CYS A 81 -0.96 2.55 -5.17
C CYS A 81 -1.78 1.48 -5.91
N SER A 82 -2.77 0.87 -5.25
CA SER A 82 -3.62 -0.15 -5.88
C SER A 82 -4.47 0.42 -7.02
N MET A 83 -4.99 1.64 -6.88
CA MET A 83 -5.70 2.34 -7.96
C MET A 83 -4.77 2.64 -9.15
N ALA A 84 -3.53 3.09 -8.91
CA ALA A 84 -2.57 3.34 -9.98
C ALA A 84 -2.27 2.07 -10.80
N VAL A 85 -2.13 0.92 -10.12
CA VAL A 85 -1.94 -0.38 -10.79
C VAL A 85 -3.19 -0.78 -11.57
N ALA A 86 -4.37 -0.69 -10.97
CA ALA A 86 -5.63 -0.99 -11.64
C ALA A 86 -5.88 -0.13 -12.90
N GLU A 87 -5.34 1.09 -12.91
CA GLU A 87 -5.34 2.01 -14.06
C GLU A 87 -4.16 1.75 -15.02
N GLY A 88 -3.45 0.62 -14.89
CA GLY A 88 -2.42 0.17 -15.84
C GLY A 88 -0.99 0.59 -15.53
N LEU A 89 -0.66 1.07 -14.31
CA LEU A 89 0.75 1.25 -13.91
C LEU A 89 1.41 -0.13 -13.74
N PRO A 90 2.46 -0.46 -14.52
CA PRO A 90 3.12 -1.76 -14.41
C PRO A 90 3.78 -1.94 -13.04
N ALA A 91 3.59 -3.11 -12.43
CA ALA A 91 4.22 -3.50 -11.18
C ALA A 91 4.41 -5.02 -11.09
N ALA A 92 5.37 -5.47 -10.28
CA ALA A 92 5.58 -6.87 -9.93
C ALA A 92 4.67 -7.32 -8.78
N GLY A 93 4.15 -6.39 -7.98
CA GLY A 93 3.29 -6.68 -6.86
C GLY A 93 2.89 -5.44 -6.07
N LEU A 94 1.97 -5.63 -5.13
CA LEU A 94 1.46 -4.60 -4.23
C LEU A 94 1.63 -4.99 -2.76
N VAL A 95 2.10 -4.04 -1.93
CA VAL A 95 2.16 -4.15 -0.47
C VAL A 95 1.19 -3.16 0.14
N LEU A 96 0.10 -3.65 0.72
CA LEU A 96 -1.02 -2.86 1.23
C LEU A 96 -1.10 -2.99 2.75
N LEU A 97 -0.52 -2.01 3.44
CA LEU A 97 -0.48 -1.96 4.90
C LEU A 97 -1.72 -1.22 5.43
N SER A 98 -2.48 -1.88 6.32
CA SER A 98 -3.72 -1.34 6.88
C SER A 98 -4.64 -0.75 5.80
N TYR A 99 -4.95 -1.55 4.78
CA TYR A 99 -5.80 -1.09 3.68
C TYR A 99 -7.21 -0.74 4.17
N PRO A 100 -7.74 0.45 3.82
CA PRO A 100 -9.05 0.87 4.32
C PRO A 100 -10.16 0.41 3.38
N LEU A 101 -10.78 -0.75 3.65
CA LEU A 101 -11.90 -1.26 2.84
C LEU A 101 -13.05 -0.26 2.75
N HIS A 102 -13.34 0.44 3.84
CA HIS A 102 -14.41 1.43 3.95
C HIS A 102 -14.05 2.49 5.01
N PRO A 103 -14.75 3.64 5.08
CA PRO A 103 -14.64 4.54 6.22
C PRO A 103 -15.15 3.89 7.51
N PRO A 104 -14.60 4.20 8.68
CA PRO A 104 -15.10 3.65 9.94
C PRO A 104 -16.60 3.87 10.14
N GLY A 105 -17.32 2.80 10.52
CA GLY A 105 -18.77 2.84 10.73
C GLY A 105 -19.61 3.01 9.46
N LYS A 106 -19.03 2.79 8.25
CA LYS A 106 -19.72 2.89 6.96
C LYS A 106 -19.32 1.72 6.04
N PRO A 107 -19.62 0.47 6.43
CA PRO A 107 -19.21 -0.72 5.67
C PRO A 107 -19.85 -0.77 4.27
N GLU A 108 -20.97 -0.10 4.06
CA GLU A 108 -21.61 0.03 2.74
C GLU A 108 -20.83 0.91 1.75
N ARG A 109 -19.82 1.66 2.22
CA ARG A 109 -19.00 2.55 1.38
C ARG A 109 -17.66 1.91 1.06
N LEU A 110 -17.71 0.78 0.39
CA LEU A 110 -16.54 0.03 -0.03
C LEU A 110 -15.59 0.87 -0.90
N ARG A 111 -14.35 0.49 -0.91
CA ARG A 111 -13.24 1.10 -1.67
C ARG A 111 -12.48 0.04 -2.44
N THR A 112 -13.22 -0.93 -2.98
CA THR A 112 -12.73 -2.15 -3.63
C THR A 112 -13.11 -2.21 -5.11
N GLU A 113 -13.69 -1.14 -5.67
CA GLU A 113 -14.24 -1.09 -7.03
C GLU A 113 -13.20 -1.46 -8.10
N HIS A 114 -11.91 -1.25 -7.80
CA HIS A 114 -10.80 -1.51 -8.70
C HIS A 114 -10.11 -2.87 -8.47
N PHE A 115 -10.53 -3.65 -7.47
CA PHE A 115 -9.90 -4.93 -7.13
C PHE A 115 -9.91 -5.93 -8.29
N GLY A 116 -10.99 -5.96 -9.08
CA GLY A 116 -11.10 -6.81 -10.26
C GLY A 116 -10.08 -6.56 -11.38
N ALA A 117 -9.32 -5.46 -11.29
CA ALA A 117 -8.25 -5.13 -12.23
C ALA A 117 -6.83 -5.40 -11.68
N LEU A 118 -6.71 -6.02 -10.50
CA LEU A 118 -5.41 -6.31 -9.85
C LEU A 118 -4.95 -7.73 -10.20
N ASP A 119 -4.44 -7.93 -11.41
CA ASP A 119 -3.91 -9.22 -11.87
C ASP A 119 -2.40 -9.33 -11.59
N LEU A 120 -2.03 -9.27 -10.32
CA LEU A 120 -0.65 -9.39 -9.83
C LEU A 120 -0.66 -9.81 -8.35
N PRO A 121 0.48 -10.28 -7.79
CA PRO A 121 0.58 -10.60 -6.38
C PRO A 121 0.29 -9.40 -5.46
N VAL A 122 -0.58 -9.60 -4.47
CA VAL A 122 -0.93 -8.57 -3.47
C VAL A 122 -0.71 -9.10 -2.06
N LEU A 123 0.07 -8.36 -1.27
CA LEU A 123 0.21 -8.58 0.16
C LEU A 123 -0.63 -7.56 0.92
N PHE A 124 -1.53 -8.05 1.76
CA PHE A 124 -2.22 -7.24 2.77
C PHE A 124 -1.63 -7.55 4.16
N VAL A 125 -1.33 -6.51 4.93
CA VAL A 125 -0.96 -6.63 6.33
C VAL A 125 -1.84 -5.67 7.13
N SER A 126 -2.72 -6.19 7.98
CA SER A 126 -3.72 -5.39 8.68
C SER A 126 -3.94 -5.85 10.12
N GLY A 127 -4.37 -4.93 10.98
CA GLY A 127 -4.76 -5.25 12.35
C GLY A 127 -6.14 -5.92 12.40
N ARG A 128 -6.28 -6.98 13.23
CA ARG A 128 -7.57 -7.70 13.40
C ARG A 128 -8.72 -6.83 13.93
N LYS A 129 -8.39 -5.71 14.59
CA LYS A 129 -9.35 -4.75 15.16
C LYS A 129 -9.36 -3.43 14.41
N ASP A 130 -8.99 -3.44 13.13
CA ASP A 130 -9.00 -2.24 12.29
C ASP A 130 -10.44 -1.81 11.99
N PRO A 131 -10.87 -0.59 12.38
CA PRO A 131 -12.22 -0.10 12.10
C PRO A 131 -12.48 0.21 10.62
N PHE A 132 -11.47 0.12 9.77
CA PHE A 132 -11.57 0.33 8.32
C PHE A 132 -11.78 -0.98 7.53
N GLY A 133 -11.83 -2.13 8.20
CA GLY A 133 -12.10 -3.44 7.61
C GLY A 133 -11.71 -4.58 8.55
N SER A 134 -12.66 -5.43 8.89
CA SER A 134 -12.48 -6.63 9.70
C SER A 134 -11.95 -7.80 8.86
N PRO A 135 -11.39 -8.86 9.49
CA PRO A 135 -10.99 -10.08 8.78
C PRO A 135 -12.09 -10.67 7.90
N ALA A 136 -13.32 -10.74 8.40
CA ALA A 136 -14.44 -11.30 7.65
C ALA A 136 -14.79 -10.48 6.40
N GLU A 137 -14.72 -9.14 6.49
CA GLU A 137 -14.95 -8.28 5.32
C GLU A 137 -13.85 -8.45 4.28
N PHE A 138 -12.59 -8.56 4.70
CA PHE A 138 -11.48 -8.84 3.78
C PHE A 138 -11.64 -10.19 3.06
N GLU A 139 -12.08 -11.25 3.75
CA GLU A 139 -12.32 -12.56 3.15
C GLU A 139 -13.30 -12.50 1.96
N TRP A 140 -14.30 -11.62 2.03
CA TRP A 140 -15.25 -11.40 0.94
C TRP A 140 -14.68 -10.54 -0.19
N GLU A 141 -14.01 -9.45 0.17
CA GLU A 141 -13.59 -8.44 -0.81
C GLU A 141 -12.37 -8.89 -1.64
N VAL A 142 -11.42 -9.61 -1.05
CA VAL A 142 -10.21 -10.06 -1.77
C VAL A 142 -10.48 -11.11 -2.83
N VAL A 143 -11.63 -11.79 -2.80
CA VAL A 143 -12.04 -12.75 -3.85
C VAL A 143 -12.17 -12.09 -5.22
N ALA A 144 -12.44 -10.78 -5.25
CA ALA A 144 -12.52 -10.02 -6.49
C ALA A 144 -11.16 -9.77 -7.18
N ILE A 145 -10.04 -10.03 -6.47
CA ILE A 145 -8.68 -9.84 -7.01
C ILE A 145 -8.28 -11.05 -7.84
N PRO A 146 -8.02 -10.92 -9.16
CA PRO A 146 -7.60 -12.03 -10.01
C PRO A 146 -6.21 -12.57 -9.64
N GLY A 147 -5.31 -11.70 -9.21
CA GLY A 147 -3.95 -12.07 -8.80
C GLY A 147 -3.91 -12.79 -7.44
N PRO A 148 -2.79 -13.47 -7.13
CA PRO A 148 -2.64 -14.15 -5.85
C PRO A 148 -2.60 -13.14 -4.69
N SER A 149 -3.48 -13.32 -3.71
CA SER A 149 -3.58 -12.47 -2.54
C SER A 149 -3.06 -13.18 -1.29
N THR A 150 -2.17 -12.52 -0.55
CA THR A 150 -1.67 -12.96 0.75
C THR A 150 -2.18 -12.03 1.84
N MET A 151 -2.81 -12.57 2.88
CA MET A 151 -3.31 -11.79 4.00
C MET A 151 -2.57 -12.16 5.29
N VAL A 152 -2.01 -11.15 5.96
CA VAL A 152 -1.35 -11.28 7.26
C VAL A 152 -2.06 -10.41 8.29
N TRP A 153 -2.47 -11.03 9.39
CA TRP A 153 -3.20 -10.38 10.47
C TRP A 153 -2.31 -10.15 11.68
N LEU A 154 -2.29 -8.92 12.15
CA LEU A 154 -1.59 -8.48 13.36
C LEU A 154 -2.59 -8.20 14.48
N ASP A 155 -2.13 -8.27 15.71
CA ASP A 155 -2.91 -7.76 16.84
C ASP A 155 -2.92 -6.22 16.79
N GLY A 156 -4.09 -5.63 17.05
CA GLY A 156 -4.26 -4.18 17.06
C GLY A 156 -5.26 -3.65 16.03
N GLY A 157 -5.32 -2.34 15.94
CA GLY A 157 -6.21 -1.59 15.04
C GLY A 157 -5.51 -1.12 13.77
N HIS A 158 -5.92 0.06 13.28
CA HIS A 158 -5.41 0.65 12.04
C HIS A 158 -3.91 1.00 12.06
N ASP A 159 -3.35 1.17 13.25
CA ASP A 159 -1.92 1.41 13.47
C ASP A 159 -1.44 0.45 14.57
N PRO A 160 -1.08 -0.80 14.20
CA PRO A 160 -0.66 -1.82 15.17
C PRO A 160 0.62 -1.38 15.89
N ARG A 161 0.56 -1.27 17.21
CA ARG A 161 1.69 -0.83 18.03
C ARG A 161 2.79 -1.88 18.07
N ASN A 162 4.05 -1.45 18.06
CA ASN A 162 5.24 -2.31 18.16
C ASN A 162 5.30 -3.39 17.07
N ALA A 163 4.68 -3.17 15.93
CA ALA A 163 4.56 -4.16 14.85
C ALA A 163 5.52 -3.91 13.68
N ASP A 164 6.29 -2.83 13.70
CA ASP A 164 7.12 -2.39 12.56
C ASP A 164 8.12 -3.45 12.11
N GLU A 165 8.82 -4.10 13.05
CA GLU A 165 9.75 -5.18 12.74
C GLU A 165 9.03 -6.39 12.12
N THR A 166 7.87 -6.76 12.66
CA THR A 166 7.07 -7.86 12.14
C THR A 166 6.54 -7.54 10.74
N ILE A 167 6.06 -6.30 10.51
CA ILE A 167 5.60 -5.84 9.20
C ILE A 167 6.75 -5.86 8.20
N ALA A 168 7.90 -5.30 8.57
CA ALA A 168 9.07 -5.23 7.72
C ALA A 168 9.56 -6.63 7.31
N ARG A 169 9.69 -7.55 8.26
CA ARG A 169 10.04 -8.95 7.99
C ARG A 169 9.02 -9.62 7.07
N THR A 170 7.73 -9.46 7.35
CA THR A 170 6.66 -10.00 6.49
C THR A 170 6.79 -9.52 5.04
N VAL A 171 7.09 -8.23 4.85
CA VAL A 171 7.29 -7.66 3.50
C VAL A 171 8.55 -8.25 2.85
N VAL A 172 9.66 -8.36 3.56
CA VAL A 172 10.91 -8.98 3.04
C VAL A 172 10.68 -10.42 2.61
N ASP A 173 10.05 -11.23 3.46
CA ASP A 173 9.75 -12.63 3.18
C ASP A 173 8.83 -12.77 1.97
N TRP A 174 7.81 -11.92 1.87
CA TRP A 174 6.91 -11.91 0.73
C TRP A 174 7.60 -11.47 -0.56
N LEU A 175 8.44 -10.43 -0.53
CA LEU A 175 9.24 -10.01 -1.69
C LEU A 175 10.15 -11.13 -2.20
N ALA A 176 10.76 -11.91 -1.30
CA ALA A 176 11.58 -13.05 -1.66
C ALA A 176 10.78 -14.19 -2.34
N SER A 177 9.47 -14.24 -2.14
CA SER A 177 8.57 -15.22 -2.77
C SER A 177 8.11 -14.81 -4.18
N LEU A 178 8.28 -13.56 -4.57
CA LEU A 178 7.94 -13.08 -5.93
C LEU A 178 8.97 -13.63 -6.92
N ARG A 179 8.50 -14.36 -7.92
CA ARG A 179 9.33 -14.98 -8.96
C ARG A 179 9.20 -14.25 -10.30
#